data_8c5b8966cd1120c415dd0d1492ca6f9a
#
_entry.id   8c5b8966cd1120c415dd0d1492ca6f9a
#
_cell.length_a   1.000
_cell.length_b   1.000
_cell.length_c   1.000
_cell.angle_alpha   90.00
_cell.angle_beta   90.00
_cell.angle_gamma   90.00
#
_symmetry.space_group_name_H-M   'P 1'
#
loop_
_entity.id
_entity.type
_entity.pdbx_description
1 polymer ?
#
loop_
_entity_poly.entity_id
_entity_poly.type
_entity_poly.pdbx_seq_one_letter_code
_entity_poly.pdbx_strand_id
1 'polypeptide(L)'
;MTDEVTLEVDTDDPPESTLIVALPGPGMAGISATQYLIEQLDLQETGHIQANGLPAITPYADGKPYHHTRLYSERDLECTFLTSELPVPVQVSEPFGRILLDWIDERNIEEVTLLISVPGLEPTDELCYVASDDYRESRLADTTISPLHGGFLTGTNASLIARAMDTSLRVGVIASSVDPRLPLDANAALRLAEGIDRLYQLNVDTTDLREFADRTHRHYEGLAAQIESQREQEYDYGFM
;
A
#
# COMPACT_ATOMS: atom_id res chain seq x y z
N MET A 1 -21.68 14.63 -17.35
CA MET A 1 -22.25 13.95 -16.18
C MET A 1 -21.11 13.06 -15.70
N THR A 2 -20.52 13.39 -14.58
CA THR A 2 -19.62 12.44 -13.89
C THR A 2 -20.53 11.38 -13.31
N ASP A 3 -20.38 10.15 -13.76
CA ASP A 3 -21.08 9.02 -13.15
C ASP A 3 -20.78 9.02 -11.65
N GLU A 4 -21.81 8.86 -10.84
CA GLU A 4 -21.66 8.82 -9.38
C GLU A 4 -20.83 7.59 -9.01
N VAL A 5 -19.78 7.79 -8.22
CA VAL A 5 -18.97 6.66 -7.72
C VAL A 5 -19.80 5.89 -6.71
N THR A 6 -19.90 4.58 -6.90
CA THR A 6 -20.52 3.67 -5.93
C THR A 6 -19.60 2.49 -5.67
N LEU A 7 -19.58 2.01 -4.43
CA LEU A 7 -18.89 0.78 -4.04
C LEU A 7 -19.92 -0.27 -3.62
N GLU A 8 -19.74 -1.47 -4.10
CA GLU A 8 -20.47 -2.64 -3.65
C GLU A 8 -19.47 -3.60 -3.03
N VAL A 9 -19.63 -3.89 -1.76
CA VAL A 9 -18.77 -4.81 -1.02
C VAL A 9 -19.48 -6.14 -0.88
N ASP A 10 -18.91 -7.17 -1.46
CA ASP A 10 -19.34 -8.54 -1.34
C ASP A 10 -18.35 -9.29 -0.44
N THR A 11 -18.81 -9.80 0.69
CA THR A 11 -17.97 -10.47 1.69
C THR A 11 -18.74 -11.61 2.33
N ASP A 12 -18.10 -12.77 2.35
CA ASP A 12 -18.65 -13.98 2.99
C ASP A 12 -18.56 -13.92 4.53
N ASP A 13 -17.49 -13.30 5.03
CA ASP A 13 -17.25 -13.13 6.47
C ASP A 13 -17.08 -11.63 6.80
N PRO A 14 -17.52 -11.16 7.97
CA PRO A 14 -17.27 -9.80 8.40
C PRO A 14 -15.77 -9.56 8.56
N PRO A 15 -15.26 -8.36 8.19
CA PRO A 15 -13.87 -8.02 8.45
C PRO A 15 -13.59 -7.95 9.95
N GLU A 16 -12.32 -8.15 10.31
CA GLU A 16 -11.85 -7.96 11.67
C GLU A 16 -11.83 -6.47 12.08
N SER A 17 -11.63 -6.19 13.34
CA SER A 17 -11.65 -4.82 13.88
C SER A 17 -10.52 -3.93 13.37
N THR A 18 -9.48 -4.51 12.77
CA THR A 18 -8.34 -3.81 12.17
C THR A 18 -8.30 -4.04 10.67
N LEU A 19 -8.15 -2.96 9.89
CA LEU A 19 -8.02 -3.00 8.44
C LEU A 19 -6.65 -2.47 7.99
N ILE A 20 -5.88 -3.30 7.29
CA ILE A 20 -4.61 -2.91 6.67
C ILE A 20 -4.85 -2.70 5.19
N VAL A 21 -4.62 -1.49 4.71
CA VAL A 21 -5.01 -1.06 3.35
C VAL A 21 -3.80 -0.74 2.50
N ALA A 22 -3.71 -1.35 1.33
CA ALA A 22 -2.76 -1.01 0.29
C ALA A 22 -3.47 -0.64 -1.01
N LEU A 23 -3.27 0.60 -1.44
CA LEU A 23 -3.75 1.15 -2.71
C LEU A 23 -2.58 1.42 -3.66
N PRO A 24 -2.83 1.52 -4.99
CA PRO A 24 -1.78 1.82 -5.96
C PRO A 24 -1.02 3.10 -5.62
N GLY A 25 0.29 2.99 -5.62
CA GLY A 25 1.21 4.09 -5.36
C GLY A 25 2.55 3.92 -6.07
N PRO A 26 3.43 4.91 -6.02
CA PRO A 26 4.75 4.85 -6.64
C PRO A 26 5.53 3.59 -6.20
N GLY A 27 6.20 2.93 -7.15
CA GLY A 27 6.98 1.71 -6.88
C GLY A 27 6.17 0.51 -6.42
N MET A 28 4.84 0.56 -6.42
CA MET A 28 3.92 -0.52 -6.01
C MET A 28 4.21 -1.13 -4.63
N ALA A 29 4.97 -0.45 -3.78
CA ALA A 29 5.54 -1.04 -2.58
C ALA A 29 4.49 -1.50 -1.56
N GLY A 30 3.43 -0.71 -1.33
CA GLY A 30 2.34 -1.09 -0.41
C GLY A 30 1.62 -2.35 -0.85
N ILE A 31 1.26 -2.44 -2.14
CA ILE A 31 0.58 -3.62 -2.70
C ILE A 31 1.50 -4.85 -2.63
N SER A 32 2.77 -4.70 -3.02
CA SER A 32 3.73 -5.81 -2.99
C SER A 32 3.99 -6.30 -1.57
N ALA A 33 4.09 -5.41 -0.59
CA ALA A 33 4.20 -5.77 0.82
C ALA A 33 2.98 -6.55 1.30
N THR A 34 1.78 -6.05 0.98
CA THR A 34 0.52 -6.68 1.39
C THR A 34 0.34 -8.05 0.74
N GLN A 35 0.61 -8.18 -0.58
CA GLN A 35 0.54 -9.46 -1.26
C GLN A 35 1.49 -10.49 -0.66
N TYR A 36 2.72 -10.08 -0.36
CA TYR A 36 3.68 -10.96 0.30
C TYR A 36 3.16 -11.45 1.66
N LEU A 37 2.65 -10.55 2.50
CA LEU A 37 2.08 -10.90 3.81
C LEU A 37 0.88 -11.85 3.67
N ILE A 38 -0.01 -11.61 2.72
CA ILE A 38 -1.16 -12.47 2.42
C ILE A 38 -0.67 -13.89 2.07
N GLU A 39 0.33 -14.01 1.21
CA GLU A 39 0.89 -15.32 0.80
C GLU A 39 1.58 -16.04 1.96
N GLN A 40 2.39 -15.33 2.75
CA GLN A 40 3.13 -15.94 3.86
C GLN A 40 2.22 -16.39 5.02
N LEU A 41 1.12 -15.67 5.24
CA LEU A 41 0.13 -15.98 6.26
C LEU A 41 -0.96 -16.95 5.75
N ASP A 42 -0.90 -17.37 4.48
CA ASP A 42 -1.90 -18.24 3.83
C ASP A 42 -3.34 -17.71 3.96
N LEU A 43 -3.50 -16.36 3.89
CA LEU A 43 -4.79 -15.73 4.07
C LEU A 43 -5.72 -16.06 2.91
N GLN A 44 -6.98 -16.27 3.23
CA GLN A 44 -8.00 -16.54 2.24
C GLN A 44 -8.70 -15.25 1.79
N GLU A 45 -9.07 -15.18 0.51
CA GLU A 45 -9.94 -14.12 0.01
C GLU A 45 -11.33 -14.29 0.64
N THR A 46 -11.74 -13.32 1.46
CA THR A 46 -13.02 -13.32 2.18
C THR A 46 -14.03 -12.35 1.59
N GLY A 47 -13.63 -11.60 0.57
CA GLY A 47 -14.53 -10.70 -0.13
C GLY A 47 -13.83 -9.82 -1.15
N HIS A 48 -14.63 -9.03 -1.86
CA HIS A 48 -14.15 -8.08 -2.85
C HIS A 48 -15.00 -6.82 -2.89
N ILE A 49 -14.43 -5.77 -3.44
CA ILE A 49 -15.11 -4.49 -3.66
C ILE A 49 -15.20 -4.23 -5.16
N GLN A 50 -16.41 -4.01 -5.64
CA GLN A 50 -16.68 -3.53 -6.98
C GLN A 50 -16.87 -2.02 -6.95
N ALA A 51 -16.20 -1.30 -7.85
CA ALA A 51 -16.29 0.15 -7.94
C ALA A 51 -16.90 0.54 -9.29
N ASN A 52 -18.05 1.21 -9.26
CA ASN A 52 -18.68 1.79 -10.44
C ASN A 52 -18.31 3.27 -10.56
N GLY A 53 -18.30 3.81 -11.78
CA GLY A 53 -17.90 5.20 -12.03
C GLY A 53 -16.38 5.44 -12.02
N LEU A 54 -15.58 4.36 -11.92
CA LEU A 54 -14.13 4.36 -12.04
C LEU A 54 -13.67 3.68 -13.33
N PRO A 55 -12.40 3.88 -13.75
CA PRO A 55 -11.87 3.19 -14.91
C PRO A 55 -11.98 1.66 -14.77
N ALA A 56 -12.46 1.00 -15.82
CA ALA A 56 -12.56 -0.45 -15.83
C ALA A 56 -11.15 -1.07 -15.85
N ILE A 57 -10.84 -1.89 -14.86
CA ILE A 57 -9.62 -2.67 -14.76
C ILE A 57 -9.98 -4.08 -14.30
N THR A 58 -9.38 -5.08 -14.92
CA THR A 58 -9.53 -6.48 -14.54
C THR A 58 -8.15 -7.10 -14.48
N PRO A 59 -7.58 -7.26 -13.30
CA PRO A 59 -6.34 -7.99 -13.12
C PRO A 59 -6.51 -9.46 -13.47
N TYR A 60 -5.41 -10.13 -13.80
CA TYR A 60 -5.41 -11.57 -14.03
C TYR A 60 -4.08 -12.19 -13.61
N ALA A 61 -4.12 -13.42 -13.15
CA ALA A 61 -2.96 -14.25 -12.89
C ALA A 61 -3.21 -15.67 -13.42
N ASP A 62 -2.19 -16.26 -14.02
CA ASP A 62 -2.25 -17.61 -14.61
C ASP A 62 -3.45 -17.80 -15.59
N GLY A 63 -3.80 -16.73 -16.32
CA GLY A 63 -4.89 -16.72 -17.28
C GLY A 63 -6.30 -16.63 -16.66
N LYS A 64 -6.41 -16.45 -15.34
CA LYS A 64 -7.69 -16.29 -14.63
C LYS A 64 -7.87 -14.82 -14.21
N PRO A 65 -9.00 -14.18 -14.52
CA PRO A 65 -9.33 -12.85 -14.01
C PRO A 65 -9.70 -12.91 -12.53
N TYR A 66 -9.45 -11.81 -11.81
CA TYR A 66 -9.89 -11.64 -10.44
C TYR A 66 -10.33 -10.19 -10.18
N HIS A 67 -10.99 -9.95 -9.05
CA HIS A 67 -11.43 -8.60 -8.69
C HIS A 67 -10.25 -7.71 -8.33
N HIS A 68 -10.29 -6.45 -8.78
CA HIS A 68 -9.22 -5.48 -8.57
C HIS A 68 -9.04 -5.04 -7.11
N THR A 69 -10.08 -5.18 -6.27
CA THR A 69 -10.04 -4.82 -4.86
C THR A 69 -10.57 -5.99 -4.05
N ARG A 70 -9.74 -6.53 -3.18
CA ARG A 70 -10.01 -7.78 -2.47
C ARG A 70 -9.71 -7.64 -0.99
N LEU A 71 -10.46 -8.41 -0.20
CA LEU A 71 -10.31 -8.54 1.23
C LEU A 71 -9.76 -9.93 1.56
N TYR A 72 -8.81 -9.97 2.48
CA TYR A 72 -8.19 -11.20 2.93
C TYR A 72 -8.14 -11.25 4.44
N SER A 73 -8.54 -12.36 5.02
CA SER A 73 -8.44 -12.57 6.46
C SER A 73 -8.33 -14.06 6.80
N GLU A 74 -7.99 -14.34 8.03
CA GLU A 74 -8.00 -15.68 8.63
C GLU A 74 -8.54 -15.53 10.06
N ARG A 75 -9.28 -16.54 10.55
CA ARG A 75 -10.01 -16.49 11.83
C ARG A 75 -9.15 -16.23 13.06
N ASP A 76 -7.88 -16.62 13.00
CA ASP A 76 -6.95 -16.48 14.14
C ASP A 76 -6.15 -15.17 14.05
N LEU A 77 -6.39 -14.34 13.04
CA LEU A 77 -5.71 -13.09 12.80
C LEU A 77 -6.65 -11.91 13.08
N GLU A 78 -6.28 -11.02 14.00
CA GLU A 78 -7.09 -9.86 14.40
C GLU A 78 -7.10 -8.72 13.36
N CYS A 79 -6.73 -8.98 12.12
CA CYS A 79 -6.73 -7.98 11.05
C CYS A 79 -7.18 -8.54 9.71
N THR A 80 -7.83 -7.69 8.93
CA THR A 80 -8.20 -7.90 7.53
C THR A 80 -7.28 -7.07 6.64
N PHE A 81 -6.79 -7.66 5.55
CA PHE A 81 -6.03 -6.95 4.53
C PHE A 81 -6.95 -6.55 3.39
N LEU A 82 -6.92 -5.27 3.00
CA LEU A 82 -7.54 -4.75 1.78
C LEU A 82 -6.43 -4.37 0.81
N THR A 83 -6.36 -5.04 -0.32
CA THR A 83 -5.46 -4.69 -1.41
C THR A 83 -6.23 -4.34 -2.67
N SER A 84 -5.77 -3.34 -3.40
CA SER A 84 -6.41 -2.90 -4.64
C SER A 84 -5.39 -2.55 -5.70
N GLU A 85 -5.57 -3.05 -6.89
CA GLU A 85 -4.85 -2.64 -8.10
C GLU A 85 -5.57 -1.50 -8.85
N LEU A 86 -6.75 -1.06 -8.38
CA LEU A 86 -7.55 -0.01 -9.01
C LEU A 86 -6.93 1.38 -8.78
N PRO A 87 -6.44 2.06 -9.81
CA PRO A 87 -5.99 3.43 -9.68
C PRO A 87 -7.21 4.36 -9.52
N VAL A 88 -7.32 5.00 -8.37
CA VAL A 88 -8.40 5.96 -8.10
C VAL A 88 -7.98 7.36 -8.58
N PRO A 89 -8.62 7.93 -9.61
CA PRO A 89 -8.32 9.28 -10.05
C PRO A 89 -8.55 10.32 -8.95
N VAL A 90 -7.71 11.36 -8.90
CA VAL A 90 -7.78 12.42 -7.87
C VAL A 90 -9.17 13.07 -7.79
N GLN A 91 -9.85 13.22 -8.93
CA GLN A 91 -11.17 13.84 -9.03
C GLN A 91 -12.27 13.07 -8.29
N VAL A 92 -12.08 11.78 -8.07
CA VAL A 92 -13.04 10.88 -7.40
C VAL A 92 -12.51 10.30 -6.09
N SER A 93 -11.31 10.71 -5.67
CA SER A 93 -10.68 10.21 -4.44
C SER A 93 -11.48 10.53 -3.18
N GLU A 94 -12.10 11.71 -3.13
CA GLU A 94 -12.91 12.11 -1.98
C GLU A 94 -14.21 11.29 -1.89
N PRO A 95 -15.06 11.18 -2.94
CA PRO A 95 -16.22 10.31 -2.85
C PRO A 95 -15.87 8.84 -2.61
N PHE A 96 -14.81 8.34 -3.23
CA PHE A 96 -14.33 6.97 -2.97
C PHE A 96 -13.93 6.78 -1.51
N GLY A 97 -13.11 7.67 -0.95
CA GLY A 97 -12.69 7.61 0.44
C GLY A 97 -13.87 7.69 1.43
N ARG A 98 -14.87 8.53 1.13
CA ARG A 98 -16.07 8.64 1.94
C ARG A 98 -16.85 7.31 1.98
N ILE A 99 -17.13 6.72 0.84
CA ILE A 99 -17.88 5.46 0.77
C ILE A 99 -17.12 4.33 1.47
N LEU A 100 -15.80 4.29 1.32
CA LEU A 100 -14.98 3.31 2.04
C LEU A 100 -15.04 3.52 3.57
N LEU A 101 -15.04 4.75 4.05
CA LEU A 101 -15.19 5.06 5.47
C LEU A 101 -16.60 4.75 6.00
N ASP A 102 -17.63 5.02 5.22
CA ASP A 102 -19.00 4.65 5.57
C ASP A 102 -19.10 3.11 5.75
N TRP A 103 -18.47 2.33 4.86
CA TRP A 103 -18.37 0.88 4.98
C TRP A 103 -17.56 0.43 6.21
N ILE A 104 -16.44 1.10 6.51
CA ILE A 104 -15.61 0.83 7.69
C ILE A 104 -16.44 1.02 8.97
N ASP A 105 -17.21 2.11 9.05
CA ASP A 105 -18.08 2.41 10.20
C ASP A 105 -19.23 1.38 10.34
N GLU A 106 -19.88 1.04 9.23
CA GLU A 106 -20.94 0.02 9.21
C GLU A 106 -20.46 -1.37 9.68
N ARG A 107 -19.19 -1.68 9.48
CA ARG A 107 -18.57 -2.96 9.88
C ARG A 107 -17.91 -2.93 11.24
N ASN A 108 -17.98 -1.80 11.95
CA ASN A 108 -17.36 -1.60 13.27
C ASN A 108 -15.84 -1.85 13.23
N ILE A 109 -15.16 -1.47 12.16
CA ILE A 109 -13.72 -1.47 12.09
C ILE A 109 -13.21 -0.32 12.96
N GLU A 110 -12.35 -0.61 13.91
CA GLU A 110 -11.87 0.37 14.90
C GLU A 110 -10.52 0.98 14.53
N GLU A 111 -9.77 0.31 13.66
CA GLU A 111 -8.42 0.73 13.31
C GLU A 111 -8.14 0.53 11.82
N VAL A 112 -7.50 1.53 11.20
CA VAL A 112 -7.05 1.46 9.80
C VAL A 112 -5.59 1.83 9.69
N THR A 113 -4.81 0.97 9.02
CA THR A 113 -3.41 1.23 8.66
C THR A 113 -3.27 1.32 7.15
N LEU A 114 -2.83 2.48 6.67
CA LEU A 114 -2.61 2.73 5.25
C LEU A 114 -1.13 2.56 4.92
N LEU A 115 -0.80 1.70 3.95
CA LEU A 115 0.57 1.53 3.45
C LEU A 115 0.79 2.45 2.25
N ILE A 116 1.74 3.37 2.37
CA ILE A 116 2.04 4.30 1.30
C ILE A 116 3.51 4.32 0.90
N SER A 117 3.73 4.72 -0.33
CA SER A 117 5.04 4.98 -0.92
C SER A 117 5.20 6.48 -1.15
N VAL A 118 6.31 7.04 -0.69
CA VAL A 118 6.57 8.49 -0.80
C VAL A 118 7.82 8.73 -1.64
N PRO A 119 7.67 9.19 -2.91
CA PRO A 119 8.80 9.59 -3.71
C PRO A 119 9.42 10.88 -3.19
N GLY A 120 10.74 10.99 -3.29
CA GLY A 120 11.46 12.21 -2.91
C GLY A 120 11.76 12.37 -1.41
N LEU A 121 11.37 11.42 -0.57
CA LEU A 121 12.04 11.27 0.71
C LEU A 121 13.48 10.83 0.47
N GLU A 122 14.41 11.33 1.29
CA GLU A 122 15.76 10.76 1.25
C GLU A 122 15.67 9.24 1.42
N PRO A 123 16.39 8.46 0.61
CA PRO A 123 16.40 7.02 0.75
C PRO A 123 16.89 6.65 2.16
N THR A 124 15.98 6.24 3.01
CA THR A 124 16.28 5.73 4.34
C THR A 124 15.79 4.31 4.44
N ASP A 125 16.45 3.51 5.25
CA ASP A 125 15.97 2.17 5.59
C ASP A 125 14.86 2.22 6.65
N GLU A 126 14.45 3.42 7.05
CA GLU A 126 13.47 3.65 8.11
C GLU A 126 12.09 3.95 7.51
N LEU A 127 11.06 3.47 8.21
CA LEU A 127 9.68 3.84 7.95
C LEU A 127 9.35 5.15 8.65
N CYS A 128 8.39 5.87 8.06
CA CYS A 128 7.81 7.05 8.67
C CYS A 128 6.30 6.87 8.87
N TYR A 129 5.69 7.72 9.70
CA TYR A 129 4.25 7.70 9.92
C TYR A 129 3.58 9.07 9.88
N VAL A 130 2.27 9.05 9.57
CA VAL A 130 1.29 10.10 9.91
C VAL A 130 0.13 9.39 10.58
N ALA A 131 -0.26 9.77 11.79
CA ALA A 131 -1.26 9.02 12.54
C ALA A 131 -2.08 9.89 13.49
N SER A 132 -3.30 9.42 13.82
CA SER A 132 -4.09 9.95 14.93
C SER A 132 -3.39 9.71 16.28
N ASP A 133 -3.74 10.49 17.28
CA ASP A 133 -3.12 10.37 18.60
C ASP A 133 -3.33 8.98 19.21
N ASP A 134 -4.54 8.45 19.14
CA ASP A 134 -4.89 7.13 19.67
C ASP A 134 -4.14 5.99 18.93
N TYR A 135 -3.96 6.10 17.60
CA TYR A 135 -3.14 5.15 16.85
C TYR A 135 -1.68 5.22 17.27
N ARG A 136 -1.17 6.44 17.46
CA ARG A 136 0.22 6.67 17.88
C ARG A 136 0.50 6.07 19.25
N GLU A 137 -0.42 6.23 20.19
CA GLU A 137 -0.30 5.69 21.54
C GLU A 137 -0.43 4.15 21.56
N SER A 138 -1.30 3.58 20.75
CA SER A 138 -1.56 2.13 20.76
C SER A 138 -0.57 1.32 19.92
N ARG A 139 -0.12 1.84 18.77
CA ARG A 139 0.68 1.08 17.80
C ARG A 139 2.14 1.53 17.68
N LEU A 140 2.42 2.81 17.93
CA LEU A 140 3.74 3.37 17.62
C LEU A 140 4.59 3.69 18.84
N ALA A 141 4.03 3.63 20.06
CA ALA A 141 4.72 4.04 21.29
C ALA A 141 6.06 3.33 21.53
N ASP A 142 6.12 2.04 21.23
CA ASP A 142 7.31 1.19 21.44
C ASP A 142 8.06 0.89 20.13
N THR A 143 7.90 1.72 19.09
CA THR A 143 8.55 1.53 17.79
C THR A 143 9.62 2.58 17.51
N THR A 144 10.49 2.29 16.54
CA THR A 144 11.47 3.23 15.99
C THR A 144 10.96 4.00 14.76
N ILE A 145 9.68 3.80 14.38
CA ILE A 145 9.09 4.47 13.23
C ILE A 145 8.97 5.96 13.54
N SER A 146 9.54 6.81 12.69
CA SER A 146 9.62 8.26 12.93
C SER A 146 8.45 9.02 12.31
N PRO A 147 8.00 10.16 12.88
CA PRO A 147 6.96 10.97 12.26
C PRO A 147 7.45 11.60 10.96
N LEU A 148 6.59 11.73 9.96
CA LEU A 148 6.82 12.62 8.82
C LEU A 148 6.73 14.08 9.31
N HIS A 149 7.79 14.85 9.12
CA HIS A 149 7.88 16.20 9.70
C HIS A 149 7.04 17.26 8.97
N GLY A 150 6.48 16.96 7.83
CA GLY A 150 5.64 17.88 7.09
C GLY A 150 5.40 17.41 5.67
N GLY A 151 4.38 17.96 5.04
CA GLY A 151 3.99 17.60 3.68
C GLY A 151 2.47 17.54 3.51
N PHE A 152 2.05 16.94 2.41
CA PHE A 152 0.64 16.74 2.09
C PHE A 152 0.43 15.29 1.67
N LEU A 153 -0.57 14.67 2.27
CA LEU A 153 -1.13 13.45 1.72
C LEU A 153 -2.09 13.84 0.57
N THR A 154 -2.19 13.03 -0.44
CA THR A 154 -3.05 13.27 -1.61
C THR A 154 -3.86 12.02 -1.97
N GLY A 155 -4.89 12.21 -2.79
CA GLY A 155 -5.72 11.12 -3.28
C GLY A 155 -6.56 10.44 -2.18
N THR A 156 -6.88 9.17 -2.37
CA THR A 156 -7.75 8.41 -1.49
C THR A 156 -7.21 8.32 -0.05
N ASN A 157 -5.89 8.15 0.12
CA ASN A 157 -5.28 8.08 1.44
C ASN A 157 -5.50 9.38 2.24
N ALA A 158 -5.37 10.55 1.59
CA ALA A 158 -5.62 11.84 2.22
C ALA A 158 -7.11 11.99 2.61
N SER A 159 -8.01 11.56 1.73
CA SER A 159 -9.45 11.60 1.97
C SER A 159 -9.84 10.73 3.17
N LEU A 160 -9.29 9.52 3.27
CA LEU A 160 -9.51 8.61 4.38
C LEU A 160 -9.06 9.22 5.71
N ILE A 161 -7.83 9.74 5.78
CA ILE A 161 -7.29 10.35 7.00
C ILE A 161 -8.07 11.59 7.39
N ALA A 162 -8.32 12.51 6.45
CA ALA A 162 -9.01 13.76 6.76
C ALA A 162 -10.39 13.53 7.38
N ARG A 163 -11.12 12.53 6.89
CA ARG A 163 -12.43 12.20 7.46
C ARG A 163 -12.33 11.44 8.78
N ALA A 164 -11.34 10.57 8.93
CA ALA A 164 -11.12 9.84 10.17
C ALA A 164 -10.70 10.75 11.34
N MET A 165 -10.10 11.95 11.07
CA MET A 165 -9.77 12.91 12.12
C MET A 165 -10.99 13.42 12.92
N ASP A 166 -12.19 13.35 12.34
CA ASP A 166 -13.44 13.79 12.98
C ASP A 166 -14.25 12.61 13.59
N THR A 167 -13.66 11.44 13.66
CA THR A 167 -14.27 10.20 14.17
C THR A 167 -13.44 9.57 15.28
N SER A 168 -13.93 8.50 15.91
CA SER A 168 -13.17 7.70 16.88
C SER A 168 -12.29 6.62 16.23
N LEU A 169 -12.21 6.58 14.90
CA LEU A 169 -11.41 5.61 14.16
C LEU A 169 -9.91 5.88 14.38
N ARG A 170 -9.18 4.89 14.85
CA ARG A 170 -7.72 4.95 14.93
C ARG A 170 -7.14 4.80 13.52
N VAL A 171 -6.41 5.80 13.04
CA VAL A 171 -5.83 5.78 11.69
C VAL A 171 -4.35 6.06 11.72
N GLY A 172 -3.59 5.19 11.07
CA GLY A 172 -2.17 5.36 10.81
C GLY A 172 -1.82 5.20 9.33
N VAL A 173 -0.95 6.05 8.86
CA VAL A 173 -0.21 5.87 7.60
C VAL A 173 1.18 5.42 7.94
N ILE A 174 1.60 4.30 7.37
CA ILE A 174 2.98 3.82 7.41
C ILE A 174 3.58 4.05 6.02
N ALA A 175 4.62 4.85 5.99
CA ALA A 175 5.24 5.36 4.77
C ALA A 175 6.65 4.83 4.59
N SER A 176 6.97 4.38 3.39
CA SER A 176 8.34 4.07 2.95
C SER A 176 8.78 5.01 1.85
N SER A 177 10.05 5.43 1.89
CA SER A 177 10.68 6.11 0.73
C SER A 177 10.75 5.17 -0.45
N VAL A 178 10.57 5.69 -1.68
CA VAL A 178 10.71 4.91 -2.91
C VAL A 178 11.54 5.67 -3.94
N ASP A 179 12.26 4.93 -4.75
CA ASP A 179 12.91 5.48 -5.95
C ASP A 179 11.86 5.64 -7.06
N PRO A 180 11.52 6.87 -7.47
CA PRO A 180 10.49 7.12 -8.47
C PRO A 180 10.85 6.61 -9.87
N ARG A 181 12.10 6.21 -10.10
CA ARG A 181 12.56 5.64 -11.36
C ARG A 181 12.26 4.15 -11.48
N LEU A 182 11.97 3.49 -10.36
CA LEU A 182 11.68 2.06 -10.33
C LEU A 182 10.18 1.83 -10.51
N PRO A 183 9.76 1.00 -11.47
CA PRO A 183 8.36 0.59 -11.60
C PRO A 183 7.92 -0.28 -10.42
N LEU A 184 8.85 -1.03 -9.83
CA LEU A 184 8.68 -1.84 -8.63
C LEU A 184 9.86 -1.59 -7.69
N ASP A 185 9.59 -1.08 -6.49
CA ASP A 185 10.60 -0.91 -5.44
C ASP A 185 10.44 -2.01 -4.38
N ALA A 186 11.16 -3.11 -4.60
CA ALA A 186 11.11 -4.27 -3.72
C ALA A 186 11.72 -4.00 -2.33
N ASN A 187 12.69 -3.07 -2.21
CA ASN A 187 13.25 -2.68 -0.92
C ASN A 187 12.21 -1.90 -0.08
N ALA A 188 11.45 -1.03 -0.71
CA ALA A 188 10.36 -0.32 -0.04
C ALA A 188 9.24 -1.30 0.37
N ALA A 189 8.92 -2.28 -0.46
CA ALA A 189 7.98 -3.34 -0.12
C ALA A 189 8.45 -4.17 1.07
N LEU A 190 9.74 -4.55 1.10
CA LEU A 190 10.34 -5.27 2.23
C LEU A 190 10.23 -4.47 3.53
N ARG A 191 10.61 -3.18 3.53
CA ARG A 191 10.50 -2.33 4.71
C ARG A 191 9.06 -2.23 5.23
N LEU A 192 8.07 -2.06 4.33
CA LEU A 192 6.66 -2.03 4.70
C LEU A 192 6.20 -3.38 5.27
N ALA A 193 6.53 -4.50 4.63
CA ALA A 193 6.16 -5.83 5.12
C ALA A 193 6.73 -6.09 6.52
N GLU A 194 8.03 -5.84 6.73
CA GLU A 194 8.66 -5.97 8.04
C GLU A 194 8.10 -5.00 9.10
N GLY A 195 7.70 -3.79 8.66
CA GLY A 195 7.05 -2.82 9.55
C GLY A 195 5.70 -3.31 10.04
N ILE A 196 4.87 -3.81 9.14
CA ILE A 196 3.56 -4.38 9.47
C ILE A 196 3.69 -5.64 10.30
N ASP A 197 4.62 -6.54 9.95
CA ASP A 197 4.92 -7.71 10.76
C ASP A 197 5.23 -7.35 12.22
N ARG A 198 6.08 -6.36 12.44
CA ARG A 198 6.41 -5.87 13.79
C ARG A 198 5.24 -5.19 14.50
N LEU A 199 4.48 -4.33 13.80
CA LEU A 199 3.35 -3.60 14.37
C LEU A 199 2.21 -4.51 14.84
N TYR A 200 1.99 -5.59 14.10
CA TYR A 200 0.88 -6.52 14.32
C TYR A 200 1.32 -7.90 14.83
N GLN A 201 2.63 -8.11 15.06
CA GLN A 201 3.23 -9.35 15.59
C GLN A 201 2.82 -10.59 14.78
N LEU A 202 2.86 -10.47 13.45
CA LEU A 202 2.38 -11.51 12.53
C LEU A 202 3.33 -12.71 12.46
N ASN A 203 4.60 -12.54 12.84
CA ASN A 203 5.66 -13.55 12.83
C ASN A 203 5.95 -14.14 11.43
N VAL A 204 6.03 -13.26 10.43
CA VAL A 204 6.28 -13.62 9.03
C VAL A 204 7.78 -13.74 8.76
N ASP A 205 8.18 -14.78 8.02
CA ASP A 205 9.55 -14.90 7.48
C ASP A 205 9.68 -14.03 6.21
N THR A 206 10.50 -12.99 6.27
CA THR A 206 10.74 -12.08 5.15
C THR A 206 12.00 -12.41 4.32
N THR A 207 12.60 -13.58 4.53
CA THR A 207 13.86 -13.98 3.87
C THR A 207 13.74 -13.97 2.35
N ASP A 208 12.69 -14.58 1.79
CA ASP A 208 12.47 -14.66 0.35
C ASP A 208 12.24 -13.27 -0.28
N LEU A 209 11.51 -12.40 0.41
CA LEU A 209 11.29 -11.02 -0.04
C LEU A 209 12.59 -10.21 -0.02
N ARG A 210 13.43 -10.41 0.98
CA ARG A 210 14.75 -9.78 1.08
C ARG A 210 15.66 -10.23 -0.06
N GLU A 211 15.72 -11.54 -0.35
CA GLU A 211 16.48 -12.04 -1.48
C GLU A 211 15.96 -11.53 -2.82
N PHE A 212 14.64 -11.39 -2.95
CA PHE A 212 14.03 -10.81 -4.15
C PHE A 212 14.40 -9.32 -4.28
N ALA A 213 14.35 -8.55 -3.21
CA ALA A 213 14.74 -7.14 -3.18
C ALA A 213 16.21 -6.95 -3.60
N ASP A 214 17.12 -7.75 -3.07
CA ASP A 214 18.55 -7.74 -3.41
C ASP A 214 18.79 -8.07 -4.88
N ARG A 215 18.08 -9.07 -5.43
CA ARG A 215 18.19 -9.43 -6.86
C ARG A 215 17.68 -8.32 -7.76
N THR A 216 16.56 -7.73 -7.40
CA THR A 216 15.90 -6.66 -8.17
C THR A 216 16.77 -5.40 -8.17
N HIS A 217 17.34 -5.04 -7.03
CA HIS A 217 18.23 -3.90 -6.90
C HIS A 217 19.45 -4.05 -7.80
N ARG A 218 20.16 -5.17 -7.72
CA ARG A 218 21.32 -5.47 -8.58
C ARG A 218 20.98 -5.47 -10.07
N HIS A 219 19.81 -5.92 -10.44
CA HIS A 219 19.34 -5.90 -11.83
C HIS A 219 19.18 -4.47 -12.35
N TYR A 220 18.55 -3.58 -11.59
CA TYR A 220 18.35 -2.19 -11.97
C TYR A 220 19.67 -1.39 -11.99
N GLU A 221 20.58 -1.65 -11.05
CA GLU A 221 21.93 -1.06 -11.08
C GLU A 221 22.69 -1.45 -12.36
N GLY A 222 22.61 -2.73 -12.73
CA GLY A 222 23.22 -3.21 -13.98
C GLY A 222 22.63 -2.58 -15.22
N LEU A 223 21.31 -2.39 -15.29
CA LEU A 223 20.65 -1.69 -16.40
C LEU A 223 21.04 -0.21 -16.46
N ALA A 224 21.08 0.47 -15.32
CA ALA A 224 21.49 1.88 -15.25
C ALA A 224 22.93 2.07 -15.77
N ALA A 225 23.87 1.22 -15.34
CA ALA A 225 25.25 1.25 -15.80
C ALA A 225 25.38 0.99 -17.32
N GLN A 226 24.57 0.07 -17.87
CA GLN A 226 24.55 -0.17 -19.33
C GLN A 226 24.05 1.04 -20.12
N ILE A 227 22.97 1.68 -19.64
CA ILE A 227 22.43 2.88 -20.30
C ILE A 227 23.44 4.02 -20.27
N GLU A 228 24.13 4.20 -19.15
CA GLU A 228 25.15 5.25 -19.00
C GLU A 228 26.34 5.01 -19.94
N SER A 229 26.83 3.78 -20.03
CA SER A 229 27.92 3.42 -20.95
C SER A 229 27.53 3.56 -22.42
N GLN A 230 26.27 3.28 -22.79
CA GLN A 230 25.80 3.51 -24.16
C GLN A 230 25.72 5.01 -24.52
N ARG A 231 25.27 5.83 -23.58
CA ARG A 231 25.21 7.28 -23.73
C ARG A 231 26.62 7.87 -23.93
N GLU A 232 27.60 7.45 -23.15
CA GLU A 232 29.00 7.88 -23.30
C GLU A 232 29.55 7.49 -24.64
N GLN A 233 29.28 6.30 -25.15
CA GLN A 233 29.71 5.87 -26.49
C GLN A 233 29.05 6.70 -27.61
N GLU A 234 27.75 7.01 -27.49
CA GLU A 234 27.07 7.86 -28.48
C GLU A 234 27.64 9.31 -28.52
N TYR A 235 28.01 9.85 -27.36
CA TYR A 235 28.66 11.15 -27.27
C TYR A 235 30.05 11.15 -27.92
N ASP A 236 30.83 10.10 -27.76
CA ASP A 236 32.16 9.97 -28.37
C ASP A 236 32.11 9.84 -29.91
N TYR A 237 31.09 9.15 -30.43
CA TYR A 237 30.89 9.01 -31.89
C TYR A 237 30.32 10.28 -32.56
N GLY A 238 29.67 11.15 -31.80
CA GLY A 238 29.06 12.39 -32.31
C GLY A 238 30.05 13.56 -32.50
N PHE A 239 31.28 13.42 -32.04
CA PHE A 239 32.33 14.45 -32.13
C PHE A 239 33.48 14.10 -33.08
N MET A 240 33.40 13.05 -33.87
CA MET A 240 34.29 12.75 -34.97
C MET A 240 33.62 13.04 -36.30
#